data_7ea970b9a5a53f85e0fada04c97a7a62
#
_entry.id   7ea970b9a5a53f85e0fada04c97a7a62
#
_cell.length_a   1.000
_cell.length_b   1.000
_cell.length_c   1.000
_cell.angle_alpha   90.00
_cell.angle_beta   90.00
_cell.angle_gamma   90.00
#
_symmetry.space_group_name_H-M   'P 1'
#
loop_
_entity.id
_entity.type
_entity.pdbx_description
1 polymer ?
#
loop_
_entity_poly.entity_id
_entity_poly.type
_entity_poly.pdbx_seq_one_letter_code
_entity_poly.pdbx_strand_id
1 'polypeptide(L)'
;QVAAVLGNVVVVVPTVVLLSLGISLALGHPMISEKEAEYTLHSLSLLGPTLLFAAFTGCLLFASSIVAGWAENWFVLQRLDSAMRYNPRITGLLGTARADRWAHFMRHNISGFASNISLGFMLGLIPAFTAFFGLPLEVRHVTLSAGQLAAAAASYGLPALTMPALWWAVAAIPLVGALNLCVSFYLAYQLALRAHNVSGVQRSHIHTAIRQRLLRKPFSFLIPG
;
A
#
# COMPACT_ATOMS: atom_id res chain seq x y z
N GLN A 1 -2.30 9.24 5.09
CA GLN A 1 -1.54 8.19 4.40
C GLN A 1 -0.17 7.93 5.03
N VAL A 2 0.63 8.96 5.36
CA VAL A 2 1.95 8.78 6.01
C VAL A 2 1.82 8.04 7.34
N ALA A 3 0.85 8.42 8.19
CA ALA A 3 0.59 7.72 9.45
C ALA A 3 0.22 6.24 9.22
N ALA A 4 -0.53 5.93 8.16
CA ALA A 4 -0.88 4.56 7.81
C ALA A 4 0.37 3.75 7.37
N VAL A 5 1.26 4.35 6.56
CA VAL A 5 2.52 3.70 6.16
C VAL A 5 3.40 3.42 7.37
N LEU A 6 3.59 4.41 8.25
CA LEU A 6 4.37 4.23 9.47
C LEU A 6 3.74 3.18 10.39
N GLY A 7 2.41 3.23 10.60
CA GLY A 7 1.69 2.25 11.39
C GLY A 7 1.83 0.82 10.84
N ASN A 8 1.71 0.67 9.51
CA ASN A 8 1.89 -0.63 8.87
C ASN A 8 3.32 -1.16 9.06
N VAL A 9 4.36 -0.36 8.88
CA VAL A 9 5.76 -0.78 9.06
C VAL A 9 6.03 -1.16 10.52
N VAL A 10 5.57 -0.34 11.47
CA VAL A 10 5.74 -0.59 12.91
C VAL A 10 5.05 -1.88 13.36
N VAL A 11 3.94 -2.26 12.74
CA VAL A 11 3.24 -3.52 13.05
C VAL A 11 3.83 -4.69 12.29
N VAL A 12 4.08 -4.55 10.99
CA VAL A 12 4.54 -5.64 10.13
C VAL A 12 5.92 -6.15 10.51
N VAL A 13 6.87 -5.26 10.75
CA VAL A 13 8.26 -5.67 11.05
C VAL A 13 8.34 -6.57 12.29
N PRO A 14 7.85 -6.17 13.49
CA PRO A 14 7.92 -7.06 14.65
C PRO A 14 7.06 -8.31 14.48
N THR A 15 5.90 -8.22 13.82
CA THR A 15 5.06 -9.39 13.56
C THR A 15 5.77 -10.42 12.71
N VAL A 16 6.42 -10.02 11.62
CA VAL A 16 7.16 -10.93 10.74
C VAL A 16 8.38 -11.51 11.45
N VAL A 17 9.11 -10.71 12.24
CA VAL A 17 10.23 -11.23 13.04
C VAL A 17 9.75 -12.29 14.03
N LEU A 18 8.68 -12.02 14.78
CA LEU A 18 8.12 -12.97 15.73
C LEU A 18 7.63 -14.25 15.06
N LEU A 19 6.94 -14.14 13.92
CA LEU A 19 6.50 -15.28 13.13
C LEU A 19 7.69 -16.09 12.59
N SER A 20 8.72 -15.43 12.06
CA SER A 20 9.93 -16.09 11.55
C SER A 20 10.64 -16.86 12.65
N LEU A 21 10.80 -16.26 13.83
CA LEU A 21 11.38 -16.92 15.01
C LEU A 21 10.51 -18.09 15.47
N GLY A 22 9.20 -17.91 15.55
CA GLY A 22 8.26 -18.98 15.93
C GLY A 22 8.30 -20.16 14.97
N ILE A 23 8.33 -19.92 13.67
CA ILE A 23 8.47 -20.96 12.65
C ILE A 23 9.82 -21.67 12.77
N SER A 24 10.90 -20.93 12.94
CA SER A 24 12.24 -21.48 13.12
C SER A 24 12.32 -22.39 14.36
N LEU A 25 11.70 -21.99 15.46
CA LEU A 25 11.64 -22.81 16.68
C LEU A 25 10.75 -24.04 16.51
N ALA A 26 9.64 -23.93 15.80
CA ALA A 26 8.69 -25.03 15.62
C ALA A 26 9.15 -26.07 14.59
N LEU A 27 9.76 -25.63 13.49
CA LEU A 27 10.12 -26.48 12.35
C LEU A 27 11.62 -26.80 12.28
N GLY A 28 12.46 -26.12 13.06
CA GLY A 28 13.92 -26.31 13.06
C GLY A 28 14.64 -25.71 11.86
N HIS A 29 13.94 -24.92 11.02
CA HIS A 29 14.55 -24.21 9.88
C HIS A 29 13.94 -22.82 9.72
N PRO A 30 14.67 -21.85 9.11
CA PRO A 30 14.18 -20.50 8.87
C PRO A 30 12.91 -20.49 8.01
N MET A 31 12.10 -19.44 8.14
CA MET A 31 10.88 -19.23 7.35
C MET A 31 11.17 -19.07 5.85
N ILE A 32 12.29 -18.45 5.51
CA ILE A 32 12.78 -18.29 4.13
C ILE A 32 14.18 -18.90 4.00
N SER A 33 14.52 -19.35 2.80
CA SER A 33 15.84 -19.92 2.52
C SER A 33 16.93 -18.83 2.53
N GLU A 34 18.17 -19.23 2.74
CA GLU A 34 19.33 -18.31 2.70
C GLU A 34 19.44 -17.59 1.36
N LYS A 35 19.17 -18.26 0.24
CA LYS A 35 19.16 -17.66 -1.11
C LYS A 35 18.09 -16.58 -1.26
N GLU A 36 16.91 -16.81 -0.71
CA GLU A 36 15.82 -15.82 -0.73
C GLU A 36 16.14 -14.62 0.17
N ALA A 37 16.75 -14.85 1.31
CA ALA A 37 17.19 -13.79 2.22
C ALA A 37 18.29 -12.93 1.57
N GLU A 38 19.29 -13.55 0.97
CA GLU A 38 20.37 -12.86 0.24
C GLU A 38 19.81 -12.05 -0.93
N TYR A 39 18.97 -12.67 -1.76
CA TYR A 39 18.28 -11.98 -2.85
C TYR A 39 17.49 -10.76 -2.35
N THR A 40 16.76 -10.90 -1.24
CA THR A 40 15.97 -9.81 -0.66
C THR A 40 16.85 -8.64 -0.23
N LEU A 41 17.95 -8.89 0.47
CA LEU A 41 18.89 -7.84 0.91
C LEU A 41 19.49 -7.08 -0.28
N HIS A 42 19.90 -7.80 -1.33
CA HIS A 42 20.50 -7.18 -2.50
C HIS A 42 19.48 -6.47 -3.39
N SER A 43 18.32 -7.06 -3.61
CA SER A 43 17.29 -6.52 -4.48
C SER A 43 16.56 -5.31 -3.88
N LEU A 44 16.50 -5.17 -2.55
CA LEU A 44 15.93 -4.00 -1.86
C LEU A 44 16.94 -2.86 -1.66
N SER A 45 18.20 -3.05 -2.03
CA SER A 45 19.25 -2.05 -1.84
C SER A 45 18.95 -0.76 -2.62
N LEU A 46 19.35 0.39 -2.04
CA LEU A 46 19.35 1.70 -2.72
C LEU A 46 20.29 1.75 -3.92
N LEU A 47 21.28 0.88 -3.96
CA LEU A 47 22.27 0.81 -5.05
C LEU A 47 21.70 0.15 -6.33
N GLY A 48 20.49 -0.42 -6.25
CA GLY A 48 19.80 -1.08 -7.35
C GLY A 48 18.61 -0.28 -7.89
N PRO A 49 17.77 -0.90 -8.75
CA PRO A 49 16.62 -0.29 -9.38
C PRO A 49 15.40 -0.14 -8.45
N THR A 50 15.56 -0.35 -7.15
CA THR A 50 14.52 -0.33 -6.11
C THR A 50 13.62 0.91 -6.20
N LEU A 51 14.22 2.10 -6.40
CA LEU A 51 13.45 3.35 -6.47
C LEU A 51 12.58 3.44 -7.74
N LEU A 52 13.05 2.90 -8.86
CA LEU A 52 12.27 2.82 -10.09
C LEU A 52 11.03 1.92 -9.90
N PHE A 53 11.23 0.77 -9.29
CA PHE A 53 10.14 -0.17 -8.99
C PHE A 53 9.18 0.38 -7.93
N ALA A 54 9.68 1.16 -6.98
CA ALA A 54 8.84 1.89 -6.02
C ALA A 54 7.96 2.95 -6.71
N ALA A 55 8.51 3.70 -7.66
CA ALA A 55 7.73 4.66 -8.45
C ALA A 55 6.67 3.95 -9.31
N PHE A 56 7.00 2.83 -9.94
CA PHE A 56 6.05 1.98 -10.65
C PHE A 56 4.93 1.48 -9.72
N THR A 57 5.27 1.03 -8.51
CA THR A 57 4.27 0.64 -7.51
C THR A 57 3.38 1.81 -7.10
N GLY A 58 3.89 3.04 -7.09
CA GLY A 58 3.08 4.25 -6.93
C GLY A 58 2.01 4.42 -8.02
N CYS A 59 2.32 4.03 -9.28
CA CYS A 59 1.32 3.99 -10.35
C CYS A 59 0.24 2.92 -10.10
N LEU A 60 0.60 1.77 -9.54
CA LEU A 60 -0.37 0.73 -9.18
C LEU A 60 -1.29 1.17 -8.05
N LEU A 61 -0.76 1.87 -7.04
CA LEU A 61 -1.54 2.49 -5.97
C LEU A 61 -2.53 3.52 -6.53
N PHE A 62 -2.12 4.33 -7.50
CA PHE A 62 -3.02 5.23 -8.20
C PHE A 62 -4.10 4.46 -8.97
N ALA A 63 -3.74 3.41 -9.72
CA ALA A 63 -4.71 2.58 -10.44
C ALA A 63 -5.74 1.95 -9.50
N SER A 64 -5.31 1.45 -8.32
CA SER A 64 -6.23 0.92 -7.31
C SER A 64 -7.20 1.98 -6.78
N SER A 65 -6.77 3.24 -6.68
CA SER A 65 -7.64 4.34 -6.26
C SER A 65 -8.72 4.66 -7.30
N ILE A 66 -8.44 4.50 -8.59
CA ILE A 66 -9.44 4.62 -9.66
C ILE A 66 -10.49 3.52 -9.54
N VAL A 67 -10.05 2.27 -9.33
CA VAL A 67 -10.96 1.13 -9.10
C VAL A 67 -11.84 1.38 -7.87
N ALA A 68 -11.26 1.93 -6.79
CA ALA A 68 -11.99 2.30 -5.59
C ALA A 68 -13.11 3.31 -5.87
N GLY A 69 -12.79 4.39 -6.58
CA GLY A 69 -13.76 5.42 -6.96
C GLY A 69 -14.86 4.88 -7.88
N TRP A 70 -14.49 4.03 -8.84
CA TRP A 70 -15.46 3.35 -9.69
C TRP A 70 -16.41 2.44 -8.90
N ALA A 71 -15.88 1.61 -8.01
CA ALA A 71 -16.68 0.70 -7.17
C ALA A 71 -17.62 1.46 -6.23
N GLU A 72 -17.16 2.57 -5.64
CA GLU A 72 -17.97 3.43 -4.78
C GLU A 72 -19.13 4.06 -5.57
N ASN A 73 -18.82 4.66 -6.74
CA ASN A 73 -19.85 5.21 -7.62
C ASN A 73 -20.88 4.17 -8.05
N TRP A 74 -20.41 3.00 -8.47
CA TRP A 74 -21.30 1.89 -8.86
C TRP A 74 -22.19 1.47 -7.69
N PHE A 75 -21.65 1.32 -6.49
CA PHE A 75 -22.39 0.95 -5.29
C PHE A 75 -23.50 1.96 -4.96
N VAL A 76 -23.19 3.26 -5.07
CA VAL A 76 -24.14 4.34 -4.81
C VAL A 76 -25.21 4.44 -5.91
N LEU A 77 -24.81 4.41 -7.18
CA LEU A 77 -25.73 4.52 -8.31
C LEU A 77 -26.72 3.36 -8.36
N GLN A 78 -26.29 2.15 -8.03
CA GLN A 78 -27.15 0.97 -7.97
C GLN A 78 -27.93 0.86 -6.65
N ARG A 79 -27.78 1.83 -5.73
CA ARG A 79 -28.42 1.82 -4.42
C ARG A 79 -28.25 0.50 -3.66
N LEU A 80 -27.04 -0.08 -3.72
CA LEU A 80 -26.79 -1.40 -3.15
C LEU A 80 -26.92 -1.41 -1.62
N ASP A 81 -26.69 -0.29 -0.95
CA ASP A 81 -26.99 -0.12 0.48
C ASP A 81 -28.47 -0.36 0.78
N SER A 82 -29.38 0.22 -0.02
CA SER A 82 -30.83 0.01 0.12
C SER A 82 -31.22 -1.43 -0.24
N ALA A 83 -30.64 -1.99 -1.29
CA ALA A 83 -30.87 -3.37 -1.67
C ALA A 83 -30.48 -4.34 -0.55
N MET A 84 -29.32 -4.13 0.09
CA MET A 84 -28.86 -4.95 1.22
C MET A 84 -29.76 -4.80 2.46
N ARG A 85 -30.23 -3.57 2.75
CA ARG A 85 -31.07 -3.25 3.91
C ARG A 85 -32.46 -3.90 3.83
N TYR A 86 -33.03 -3.92 2.65
CA TYR A 86 -34.43 -4.35 2.46
C TYR A 86 -34.60 -5.69 1.74
N ASN A 87 -33.49 -6.38 1.41
CA ASN A 87 -33.56 -7.68 0.78
C ASN A 87 -34.18 -8.73 1.72
N PRO A 88 -35.27 -9.39 1.36
CA PRO A 88 -35.93 -10.37 2.23
C PRO A 88 -35.05 -11.55 2.63
N ARG A 89 -34.11 -11.97 1.76
CA ARG A 89 -33.17 -13.05 2.07
C ARG A 89 -32.16 -12.63 3.12
N ILE A 90 -31.64 -11.39 3.01
CA ILE A 90 -30.66 -10.84 3.96
C ILE A 90 -31.34 -10.57 5.30
N THR A 91 -32.51 -9.94 5.29
CA THR A 91 -33.25 -9.63 6.52
C THR A 91 -33.81 -10.88 7.19
N GLY A 92 -34.19 -11.91 6.42
CA GLY A 92 -34.62 -13.20 6.96
C GLY A 92 -33.48 -13.96 7.65
N LEU A 93 -32.24 -13.86 7.10
CA LEU A 93 -31.05 -14.55 7.66
C LEU A 93 -30.44 -13.78 8.84
N LEU A 94 -30.25 -12.47 8.70
CA LEU A 94 -29.51 -11.65 9.66
C LEU A 94 -30.41 -10.88 10.62
N GLY A 95 -31.69 -10.72 10.31
CA GLY A 95 -32.59 -9.79 10.95
C GLY A 95 -32.41 -8.35 10.46
N THR A 96 -33.45 -7.52 10.58
CA THR A 96 -33.49 -6.14 10.02
C THR A 96 -32.37 -5.25 10.59
N ALA A 97 -32.15 -5.29 11.91
CA ALA A 97 -31.15 -4.44 12.57
C ALA A 97 -29.70 -4.78 12.17
N ARG A 98 -29.40 -6.06 11.90
CA ARG A 98 -28.07 -6.46 11.42
C ARG A 98 -27.88 -6.14 9.94
N ALA A 99 -28.93 -6.33 9.13
CA ALA A 99 -28.92 -5.97 7.71
C ALA A 99 -28.66 -4.47 7.52
N ASP A 100 -29.29 -3.62 8.34
CA ASP A 100 -29.05 -2.17 8.32
C ASP A 100 -27.61 -1.80 8.69
N ARG A 101 -27.06 -2.37 9.76
CA ARG A 101 -25.66 -2.15 10.17
C ARG A 101 -24.68 -2.61 9.09
N TRP A 102 -24.96 -3.74 8.44
CA TRP A 102 -24.11 -4.28 7.37
C TRP A 102 -24.15 -3.42 6.11
N ALA A 103 -25.33 -2.93 5.71
CA ALA A 103 -25.49 -2.00 4.61
C ALA A 103 -24.73 -0.68 4.86
N HIS A 104 -24.85 -0.14 6.08
CA HIS A 104 -24.13 1.06 6.50
C HIS A 104 -22.61 0.85 6.49
N PHE A 105 -22.13 -0.27 7.03
CA PHE A 105 -20.72 -0.64 7.03
C PHE A 105 -20.17 -0.75 5.59
N MET A 106 -20.90 -1.46 4.69
CA MET A 106 -20.47 -1.60 3.30
C MET A 106 -20.40 -0.25 2.59
N ARG A 107 -21.41 0.61 2.78
CA ARG A 107 -21.40 1.95 2.19
C ARG A 107 -20.17 2.78 2.57
N HIS A 108 -19.68 2.67 3.81
CA HIS A 108 -18.54 3.44 4.27
C HIS A 108 -17.19 2.79 3.92
N ASN A 109 -17.18 1.49 3.61
CA ASN A 109 -15.93 0.75 3.42
C ASN A 109 -15.72 0.18 2.02
N ILE A 110 -16.71 0.27 1.11
CA ILE A 110 -16.63 -0.34 -0.23
C ILE A 110 -15.43 0.18 -1.04
N SER A 111 -15.15 1.47 -0.96
CA SER A 111 -14.01 2.09 -1.61
C SER A 111 -12.68 1.49 -1.11
N GLY A 112 -12.54 1.35 0.22
CA GLY A 112 -11.37 0.72 0.84
C GLY A 112 -11.20 -0.75 0.46
N PHE A 113 -12.29 -1.52 0.45
CA PHE A 113 -12.25 -2.91 0.00
C PHE A 113 -11.84 -3.03 -1.46
N ALA A 114 -12.46 -2.26 -2.35
CA ALA A 114 -12.14 -2.28 -3.77
C ALA A 114 -10.69 -1.88 -4.03
N SER A 115 -10.17 -0.85 -3.33
CA SER A 115 -8.77 -0.44 -3.41
C SER A 115 -7.83 -1.57 -2.97
N ASN A 116 -8.05 -2.14 -1.79
CA ASN A 116 -7.16 -3.15 -1.22
C ASN A 116 -7.19 -4.45 -2.03
N ILE A 117 -8.37 -4.88 -2.49
CA ILE A 117 -8.50 -6.08 -3.31
C ILE A 117 -7.81 -5.89 -4.65
N SER A 118 -8.09 -4.78 -5.36
CA SER A 118 -7.46 -4.50 -6.66
C SER A 118 -5.94 -4.33 -6.55
N LEU A 119 -5.47 -3.64 -5.50
CA LEU A 119 -4.04 -3.51 -5.23
C LEU A 119 -3.41 -4.88 -4.96
N GLY A 120 -4.03 -5.73 -4.12
CA GLY A 120 -3.54 -7.08 -3.83
C GLY A 120 -3.40 -7.92 -5.10
N PHE A 121 -4.39 -7.87 -6.00
CA PHE A 121 -4.30 -8.52 -7.31
C PHE A 121 -3.14 -7.97 -8.15
N MET A 122 -2.98 -6.64 -8.25
CA MET A 122 -1.87 -6.05 -9.00
C MET A 122 -0.50 -6.42 -8.41
N LEU A 123 -0.35 -6.36 -7.08
CA LEU A 123 0.91 -6.70 -6.43
C LEU A 123 1.27 -8.19 -6.54
N GLY A 124 0.27 -9.08 -6.66
CA GLY A 124 0.48 -10.53 -6.82
C GLY A 124 0.64 -10.96 -8.28
N LEU A 125 -0.22 -10.47 -9.19
CA LEU A 125 -0.23 -10.90 -10.59
C LEU A 125 0.89 -10.28 -11.43
N ILE A 126 1.23 -9.02 -11.18
CA ILE A 126 2.27 -8.34 -11.98
C ILE A 126 3.63 -9.03 -11.88
N PRO A 127 4.15 -9.39 -10.68
CA PRO A 127 5.39 -10.15 -10.60
C PRO A 127 5.33 -11.50 -11.31
N ALA A 128 4.21 -12.22 -11.21
CA ALA A 128 4.03 -13.49 -11.91
C ALA A 128 4.02 -13.30 -13.44
N PHE A 129 3.34 -12.27 -13.92
CA PHE A 129 3.29 -11.92 -15.33
C PHE A 129 4.65 -11.48 -15.86
N THR A 130 5.36 -10.61 -15.14
CA THR A 130 6.70 -10.15 -15.56
C THR A 130 7.71 -11.29 -15.57
N ALA A 131 7.64 -12.21 -14.61
CA ALA A 131 8.48 -13.41 -14.59
C ALA A 131 8.18 -14.33 -15.79
N PHE A 132 6.90 -14.52 -16.13
CA PHE A 132 6.49 -15.33 -17.28
C PHE A 132 7.04 -14.78 -18.61
N PHE A 133 7.05 -13.46 -18.79
CA PHE A 133 7.56 -12.80 -20.00
C PHE A 133 9.06 -12.45 -19.94
N GLY A 134 9.76 -12.79 -18.85
CA GLY A 134 11.17 -12.46 -18.67
C GLY A 134 11.44 -10.95 -18.55
N LEU A 135 10.46 -10.17 -18.10
CA LEU A 135 10.59 -8.72 -17.95
C LEU A 135 11.24 -8.40 -16.59
N PRO A 136 12.29 -7.56 -16.56
CA PRO A 136 12.96 -7.17 -15.31
C PRO A 136 12.16 -6.08 -14.57
N LEU A 137 10.90 -6.34 -14.24
CA LEU A 137 10.04 -5.40 -13.55
C LEU A 137 9.51 -6.03 -12.25
N GLU A 138 9.77 -5.37 -11.14
CA GLU A 138 9.35 -5.81 -9.82
C GLU A 138 8.40 -4.80 -9.19
N VAL A 139 7.64 -5.23 -8.17
CA VAL A 139 6.80 -4.37 -7.33
C VAL A 139 7.47 -4.14 -5.99
N ARG A 140 7.57 -2.86 -5.60
CA ARG A 140 8.16 -2.44 -4.33
C ARG A 140 7.14 -1.63 -3.52
N HIS A 141 6.26 -2.37 -2.84
CA HIS A 141 5.30 -1.79 -1.91
C HIS A 141 5.92 -1.72 -0.52
N VAL A 142 5.89 -0.56 0.12
CA VAL A 142 6.62 -0.30 1.38
C VAL A 142 6.34 -1.34 2.47
N THR A 143 5.09 -1.73 2.68
CA THR A 143 4.70 -2.72 3.70
C THR A 143 5.24 -4.11 3.38
N LEU A 144 5.13 -4.56 2.10
CA LEU A 144 5.65 -5.85 1.66
C LEU A 144 7.17 -5.88 1.73
N SER A 145 7.83 -4.82 1.26
CA SER A 145 9.30 -4.71 1.30
C SER A 145 9.82 -4.70 2.73
N ALA A 146 9.14 -4.01 3.65
CA ALA A 146 9.50 -4.03 5.07
C ALA A 146 9.33 -5.43 5.69
N GLY A 147 8.26 -6.15 5.33
CA GLY A 147 8.04 -7.53 5.77
C GLY A 147 9.09 -8.51 5.21
N GLN A 148 9.41 -8.43 3.92
CA GLN A 148 10.45 -9.24 3.29
C GLN A 148 11.82 -8.99 3.94
N LEU A 149 12.15 -7.72 4.19
CA LEU A 149 13.40 -7.35 4.86
C LEU A 149 13.46 -7.88 6.29
N ALA A 150 12.34 -7.82 7.03
CA ALA A 150 12.25 -8.36 8.39
C ALA A 150 12.43 -9.89 8.40
N ALA A 151 11.85 -10.61 7.43
CA ALA A 151 12.02 -12.05 7.27
C ALA A 151 13.47 -12.42 6.94
N ALA A 152 14.11 -11.66 6.02
CA ALA A 152 15.52 -11.85 5.66
C ALA A 152 16.45 -11.60 6.86
N ALA A 153 16.22 -10.52 7.60
CA ALA A 153 17.00 -10.25 8.81
C ALA A 153 16.83 -11.34 9.88
N ALA A 154 15.60 -11.83 10.07
CA ALA A 154 15.32 -12.88 11.05
C ALA A 154 15.95 -14.23 10.67
N SER A 155 16.10 -14.56 9.37
CA SER A 155 16.74 -15.80 8.92
C SER A 155 18.25 -15.83 9.22
N TYR A 156 18.92 -14.68 9.14
CA TYR A 156 20.34 -14.54 9.54
C TYR A 156 20.53 -14.35 11.04
N GLY A 157 19.48 -13.96 11.77
CA GLY A 157 19.57 -13.65 13.20
C GLY A 157 20.45 -12.44 13.49
N LEU A 158 21.12 -12.43 14.66
CA LEU A 158 21.99 -11.31 15.08
C LEU A 158 23.12 -10.94 14.10
N PRO A 159 23.77 -11.89 13.38
CA PRO A 159 24.75 -11.57 12.35
C PRO A 159 24.24 -10.65 11.25
N ALA A 160 22.93 -10.61 10.97
CA ALA A 160 22.35 -9.69 10.00
C ALA A 160 22.74 -8.22 10.28
N LEU A 161 22.82 -7.83 11.55
CA LEU A 161 23.11 -6.45 11.97
C LEU A 161 24.51 -5.97 11.56
N THR A 162 25.44 -6.90 11.28
CA THR A 162 26.80 -6.59 10.83
C THR A 162 26.90 -6.51 9.30
N MET A 163 25.84 -6.88 8.56
CA MET A 163 25.83 -6.89 7.10
C MET A 163 25.54 -5.50 6.53
N PRO A 164 26.45 -4.89 5.74
CA PRO A 164 26.18 -3.60 5.09
C PRO A 164 24.94 -3.64 4.18
N ALA A 165 24.66 -4.79 3.53
CA ALA A 165 23.50 -4.98 2.67
C ALA A 165 22.18 -4.75 3.40
N LEU A 166 22.07 -5.17 4.69
CA LEU A 166 20.88 -4.91 5.49
C LEU A 166 20.64 -3.41 5.64
N TRP A 167 21.67 -2.63 5.94
CA TRP A 167 21.51 -1.19 6.20
C TRP A 167 21.17 -0.40 4.93
N TRP A 168 21.69 -0.81 3.77
CA TRP A 168 21.29 -0.25 2.48
C TRP A 168 19.83 -0.58 2.15
N ALA A 169 19.37 -1.78 2.48
CA ALA A 169 17.97 -2.16 2.31
C ALA A 169 17.04 -1.43 3.32
N VAL A 170 17.46 -1.29 4.59
CA VAL A 170 16.72 -0.49 5.60
C VAL A 170 16.57 0.96 5.16
N ALA A 171 17.64 1.58 4.65
CA ALA A 171 17.60 2.95 4.14
C ALA A 171 16.70 3.11 2.90
N ALA A 172 16.46 2.05 2.14
CA ALA A 172 15.55 2.07 1.00
C ALA A 172 14.08 2.15 1.42
N ILE A 173 13.67 1.55 2.55
CA ILE A 173 12.27 1.46 2.97
C ILE A 173 11.56 2.83 3.05
N PRO A 174 12.08 3.87 3.74
CA PRO A 174 11.44 5.17 3.78
C PRO A 174 11.34 5.82 2.39
N LEU A 175 12.33 5.63 1.51
CA LEU A 175 12.30 6.17 0.15
C LEU A 175 11.29 5.43 -0.74
N VAL A 176 11.19 4.11 -0.59
CA VAL A 176 10.12 3.31 -1.23
C VAL A 176 8.75 3.83 -0.81
N GLY A 177 8.53 4.04 0.49
CA GLY A 177 7.29 4.60 1.01
C GLY A 177 6.99 6.01 0.47
N ALA A 178 7.99 6.88 0.45
CA ALA A 178 7.86 8.22 -0.10
C ALA A 178 7.48 8.21 -1.58
N LEU A 179 8.14 7.39 -2.41
CA LEU A 179 7.83 7.27 -3.83
C LEU A 179 6.45 6.65 -4.07
N ASN A 180 6.08 5.59 -3.33
CA ASN A 180 4.74 5.02 -3.39
C ASN A 180 3.66 6.09 -3.17
N LEU A 181 3.83 6.94 -2.16
CA LEU A 181 2.89 8.00 -1.83
C LEU A 181 2.95 9.17 -2.82
N CYS A 182 4.14 9.69 -3.10
CA CYS A 182 4.30 10.89 -3.93
C CYS A 182 3.83 10.66 -5.36
N VAL A 183 4.19 9.52 -5.98
CA VAL A 183 3.78 9.20 -7.35
C VAL A 183 2.27 8.98 -7.42
N SER A 184 1.71 8.18 -6.52
CA SER A 184 0.28 7.91 -6.46
C SER A 184 -0.52 9.20 -6.25
N PHE A 185 -0.11 10.04 -5.31
CA PHE A 185 -0.74 11.33 -5.04
C PHE A 185 -0.63 12.29 -6.22
N TYR A 186 0.54 12.39 -6.84
CA TYR A 186 0.76 13.26 -8.00
C TYR A 186 -0.17 12.88 -9.17
N LEU A 187 -0.28 11.60 -9.48
CA LEU A 187 -1.18 11.12 -10.54
C LEU A 187 -2.65 11.38 -10.21
N ALA A 188 -3.08 11.12 -8.97
CA ALA A 188 -4.43 11.40 -8.51
C ALA A 188 -4.75 12.91 -8.57
N TYR A 189 -3.80 13.75 -8.17
CA TYR A 189 -3.92 15.20 -8.23
C TYR A 189 -4.05 15.70 -9.68
N GLN A 190 -3.21 15.19 -10.60
CA GLN A 190 -3.30 15.53 -12.01
C GLN A 190 -4.64 15.13 -12.63
N LEU A 191 -5.14 13.93 -12.29
CA LEU A 191 -6.45 13.49 -12.75
C LEU A 191 -7.57 14.38 -12.22
N ALA A 192 -7.53 14.74 -10.92
CA ALA A 192 -8.51 15.63 -10.31
C ALA A 192 -8.54 17.03 -10.97
N LEU A 193 -7.36 17.61 -11.25
CA LEU A 193 -7.28 18.89 -11.95
C LEU A 193 -7.89 18.84 -13.35
N ARG A 194 -7.72 17.73 -14.06
CA ARG A 194 -8.30 17.53 -15.40
C ARG A 194 -9.81 17.33 -15.32
N ALA A 195 -10.27 16.50 -14.40
CA ALA A 195 -11.69 16.18 -14.22
C ALA A 195 -12.54 17.43 -13.87
N HIS A 196 -11.97 18.39 -13.12
CA HIS A 196 -12.64 19.61 -12.74
C HIS A 196 -12.41 20.79 -13.70
N ASN A 197 -11.79 20.58 -14.86
CA ASN A 197 -11.48 21.62 -15.85
C ASN A 197 -10.82 22.87 -15.24
N VAL A 198 -9.93 22.66 -14.26
CA VAL A 198 -9.29 23.76 -13.51
C VAL A 198 -8.44 24.61 -14.45
N SER A 199 -8.74 25.90 -14.56
CA SER A 199 -8.01 26.85 -15.40
C SER A 199 -6.54 27.02 -14.95
N GLY A 200 -5.68 27.49 -15.86
CA GLY A 200 -4.26 27.74 -15.53
C GLY A 200 -4.07 28.73 -14.36
N VAL A 201 -4.91 29.76 -14.27
CA VAL A 201 -4.90 30.74 -13.17
C VAL A 201 -5.26 30.07 -11.84
N GLN A 202 -6.32 29.27 -11.83
CA GLN A 202 -6.73 28.51 -10.63
C GLN A 202 -5.65 27.51 -10.19
N ARG A 203 -4.98 26.84 -11.14
CA ARG A 203 -3.84 25.95 -10.83
C ARG A 203 -2.71 26.68 -10.13
N SER A 204 -2.35 27.89 -10.59
CA SER A 204 -1.29 28.68 -9.95
C SER A 204 -1.65 29.07 -8.51
N HIS A 205 -2.91 29.42 -8.25
CA HIS A 205 -3.39 29.70 -6.89
C HIS A 205 -3.32 28.47 -5.98
N ILE A 206 -3.73 27.30 -6.48
CA ILE A 206 -3.65 26.03 -5.74
C ILE A 206 -2.19 25.69 -5.40
N HIS A 207 -1.28 25.79 -6.37
CA HIS A 207 0.14 25.54 -6.14
C HIS A 207 0.74 26.51 -5.13
N THR A 208 0.38 27.78 -5.20
CA THR A 208 0.85 28.81 -4.25
C THR A 208 0.33 28.51 -2.84
N ALA A 209 -0.95 28.15 -2.70
CA ALA A 209 -1.55 27.80 -1.41
C ALA A 209 -0.89 26.56 -0.78
N ILE A 210 -0.65 25.51 -1.59
CA ILE A 210 0.05 24.29 -1.13
C ILE A 210 1.47 24.64 -0.68
N ARG A 211 2.22 25.40 -1.49
CA ARG A 211 3.58 25.83 -1.16
C ARG A 211 3.63 26.63 0.13
N GLN A 212 2.72 27.61 0.29
CA GLN A 212 2.65 28.43 1.50
C GLN A 212 2.32 27.58 2.73
N ARG A 213 1.43 26.62 2.60
CA ARG A 213 1.08 25.71 3.71
C ARG A 213 2.24 24.79 4.08
N LEU A 214 2.97 24.25 3.10
CA LEU A 214 4.18 23.47 3.31
C LEU A 214 5.25 24.24 4.06
N LEU A 215 5.47 25.53 3.67
CA LEU A 215 6.47 26.37 4.31
C LEU A 215 6.07 26.82 5.72
N ARG A 216 4.78 27.12 5.96
CA ARG A 216 4.30 27.62 7.25
C ARG A 216 4.02 26.52 8.28
N LYS A 217 3.51 25.37 7.84
CA LYS A 217 3.12 24.24 8.70
C LYS A 217 3.48 22.91 8.04
N PRO A 218 4.76 22.55 7.92
CA PRO A 218 5.19 21.34 7.20
C PRO A 218 4.59 20.04 7.79
N PHE A 219 4.42 20.00 9.12
CA PHE A 219 3.87 18.83 9.79
C PHE A 219 2.33 18.70 9.69
N SER A 220 1.61 19.73 9.19
CA SER A 220 0.15 19.67 9.04
C SER A 220 -0.33 18.66 7.98
N PHE A 221 0.58 18.16 7.13
CA PHE A 221 0.31 17.08 6.18
C PHE A 221 0.55 15.69 6.77
N LEU A 222 1.28 15.61 7.87
CA LEU A 222 1.61 14.37 8.57
C LEU A 222 0.64 14.07 9.70
N ILE A 223 0.21 15.13 10.40
CA ILE A 223 -0.68 15.02 11.56
C ILE A 223 -1.93 15.85 11.24
N PRO A 224 -3.09 15.19 11.01
CA PRO A 224 -4.35 15.91 10.88
C PRO A 224 -4.66 16.59 12.22
N GLY A 225 -4.85 17.92 12.16
CA GLY A 225 -5.26 18.72 13.30
C GLY A 225 -6.76 18.71 13.48
#